data_a8c8cf19f2097fc66fd7fbb20bffc35b
#
_entry.id   a8c8cf19f2097fc66fd7fbb20bffc35b
#
_cell.length_a   1.000
_cell.length_b   1.000
_cell.length_c   1.000
_cell.angle_alpha   90.00
_cell.angle_beta   90.00
_cell.angle_gamma   90.00
#
_symmetry.space_group_name_H-M   'P 1'
#
loop_
_entity.id
_entity.type
_entity.pdbx_description
1 polymer ?
#
loop_
_entity_poly.entity_id
_entity_poly.type
_entity_poly.pdbx_seq_one_letter_code
_entity_poly.pdbx_strand_id
1 'polypeptide(L)'
;MKPLIDRCEERAKTLDGIFQKVLPPDDASRLDRYISAVKTLGKGGRVEILMKGLLDDVLLLASKHGMETATAHHVDQLTKAIQDISTVEPSIPDSEFQETTFTNNNFGDGPMTNNNVLGNQKFQANYGTGKQFQAETQTFNMGKDD
;
A
#
# COMPACT_ATOMS: atom_id res chain seq x y z
N MET A 1 4.41 -23.81 -18.52
CA MET A 1 4.12 -22.61 -19.31
C MET A 1 2.88 -21.86 -18.82
N LYS A 2 1.73 -22.52 -18.73
CA LYS A 2 0.47 -21.91 -18.28
C LYS A 2 0.57 -21.08 -16.99
N PRO A 3 1.14 -21.59 -15.87
CA PRO A 3 1.18 -20.79 -14.63
C PRO A 3 2.04 -19.50 -14.74
N LEU A 4 2.96 -19.44 -15.66
CA LEU A 4 3.79 -18.25 -15.88
C LEU A 4 3.04 -17.18 -16.67
N ILE A 5 2.27 -17.62 -17.66
CA ILE A 5 1.38 -16.75 -18.45
C ILE A 5 0.27 -16.19 -17.54
N ASP A 6 -0.33 -17.03 -16.70
CA ASP A 6 -1.36 -16.63 -15.75
C ASP A 6 -0.85 -15.54 -14.79
N ARG A 7 0.41 -15.65 -14.32
CA ARG A 7 1.04 -14.61 -13.47
C ARG A 7 1.29 -13.29 -14.22
N CYS A 8 1.74 -13.37 -15.47
CA CYS A 8 1.90 -12.18 -16.31
C CYS A 8 0.55 -11.46 -16.48
N GLU A 9 -0.49 -12.21 -16.78
CA GLU A 9 -1.84 -11.68 -16.94
C GLU A 9 -2.37 -11.05 -15.65
N GLU A 10 -2.18 -11.68 -14.50
CA GLU A 10 -2.58 -11.16 -13.20
C GLU A 10 -1.88 -9.84 -12.87
N ARG A 11 -0.55 -9.77 -13.07
CA ARG A 11 0.21 -8.54 -12.86
C ARG A 11 -0.22 -7.42 -13.81
N ALA A 12 -0.43 -7.74 -15.07
CA ALA A 12 -0.91 -6.78 -16.06
C ALA A 12 -2.30 -6.24 -15.70
N LYS A 13 -3.22 -7.09 -15.25
CA LYS A 13 -4.55 -6.68 -14.78
C LYS A 13 -4.47 -5.80 -13.52
N THR A 14 -3.56 -6.12 -12.62
CA THR A 14 -3.34 -5.31 -11.41
C THR A 14 -2.82 -3.92 -11.76
N LEU A 15 -1.85 -3.83 -12.68
CA LEU A 15 -1.35 -2.55 -13.20
C LEU A 15 -2.45 -1.74 -13.88
N ASP A 16 -3.23 -2.36 -14.74
CA ASP A 16 -4.37 -1.72 -15.41
C ASP A 16 -5.38 -1.17 -14.39
N GLY A 17 -5.72 -1.96 -13.37
CA GLY A 17 -6.59 -1.53 -12.28
C GLY A 17 -6.07 -0.32 -11.50
N ILE A 18 -4.76 -0.21 -11.29
CA ILE A 18 -4.13 0.97 -10.68
C ILE A 18 -4.29 2.18 -11.62
N PHE A 19 -3.96 2.04 -12.89
CA PHE A 19 -4.06 3.13 -13.86
C PHE A 19 -5.49 3.63 -14.02
N GLN A 20 -6.47 2.74 -14.06
CA GLN A 20 -7.89 3.11 -14.14
C GLN A 20 -8.36 3.93 -12.93
N LYS A 21 -7.78 3.73 -11.76
CA LYS A 21 -8.07 4.52 -10.56
C LYS A 21 -7.36 5.87 -10.53
N VAL A 22 -6.19 5.97 -11.16
CA VAL A 22 -5.32 7.15 -11.10
C VAL A 22 -5.60 8.14 -12.22
N LEU A 23 -5.91 7.66 -13.43
CA LEU A 23 -6.05 8.47 -14.63
C LEU A 23 -7.29 9.38 -14.70
N PRO A 24 -8.48 9.00 -14.18
CA PRO A 24 -9.65 9.87 -14.29
C PRO A 24 -9.39 11.24 -13.68
N PRO A 25 -9.84 12.32 -14.33
CA PRO A 25 -9.81 13.65 -13.74
C PRO A 25 -10.84 13.70 -12.61
N ASP A 26 -10.37 13.84 -11.40
CA ASP A 26 -11.17 13.97 -10.21
C ASP A 26 -10.55 15.04 -9.30
N ASP A 27 -11.29 15.55 -8.33
CA ASP A 27 -10.84 16.59 -7.39
C ASP A 27 -9.66 16.16 -6.52
N ALA A 28 -9.49 14.83 -6.33
CA ALA A 28 -8.36 14.28 -5.60
C ALA A 28 -7.08 14.26 -6.43
N SER A 29 -5.94 14.51 -5.77
CA SER A 29 -4.61 14.41 -6.37
C SER A 29 -4.38 13.00 -6.96
N ARG A 30 -3.74 12.93 -8.13
CA ARG A 30 -3.34 11.64 -8.75
C ARG A 30 -2.45 10.82 -7.83
N LEU A 31 -1.57 11.50 -7.09
CA LEU A 31 -0.69 10.85 -6.11
C LEU A 31 -1.49 10.21 -4.98
N ASP A 32 -2.48 10.90 -4.43
CA ASP A 32 -3.32 10.36 -3.35
C ASP A 32 -4.12 9.14 -3.81
N ARG A 33 -4.64 9.18 -5.02
CA ARG A 33 -5.34 8.04 -5.64
C ARG A 33 -4.40 6.85 -5.85
N TYR A 34 -3.17 7.11 -6.29
CA TYR A 34 -2.14 6.08 -6.44
C TYR A 34 -1.81 5.45 -5.09
N ILE A 35 -1.51 6.26 -4.08
CA ILE A 35 -1.23 5.79 -2.72
C ILE A 35 -2.38 4.94 -2.19
N SER A 36 -3.62 5.39 -2.34
CA SER A 36 -4.81 4.65 -1.91
C SER A 36 -4.95 3.30 -2.64
N ALA A 37 -4.78 3.29 -3.96
CA ALA A 37 -4.86 2.07 -4.76
C ALA A 37 -3.79 1.05 -4.36
N VAL A 38 -2.55 1.49 -4.18
CA VAL A 38 -1.43 0.62 -3.80
C VAL A 38 -1.54 0.13 -2.36
N LYS A 39 -1.98 0.97 -1.42
CA LYS A 39 -2.21 0.55 -0.03
C LYS A 39 -3.23 -0.58 0.08
N THR A 40 -4.25 -0.60 -0.77
CA THR A 40 -5.22 -1.69 -0.84
C THR A 40 -4.59 -3.03 -1.26
N LEU A 41 -3.56 -2.98 -2.10
CA LEU A 41 -2.85 -4.16 -2.62
C LEU A 41 -1.67 -4.59 -1.73
N GLY A 42 -1.22 -3.72 -0.81
CA GLY A 42 -0.04 -3.92 0.01
C GLY A 42 1.27 -3.60 -0.70
N LYS A 43 2.39 -3.89 -0.04
CA LYS A 43 3.75 -3.56 -0.54
C LYS A 43 4.05 -4.09 -1.94
N GLY A 44 3.54 -5.27 -2.27
CA GLY A 44 3.70 -5.89 -3.58
C GLY A 44 2.90 -5.21 -4.70
N GLY A 45 1.97 -4.33 -4.37
CA GLY A 45 1.13 -3.58 -5.32
C GLY A 45 1.78 -2.34 -5.91
N ARG A 46 2.99 -1.98 -5.49
CA ARG A 46 3.72 -0.86 -6.10
C ARG A 46 3.99 -1.13 -7.57
N VAL A 47 3.85 -0.10 -8.41
CA VAL A 47 4.01 -0.21 -9.86
C VAL A 47 5.39 -0.76 -10.25
N GLU A 48 6.46 -0.28 -9.63
CA GLU A 48 7.83 -0.74 -9.89
C GLU A 48 8.02 -2.23 -9.55
N ILE A 49 7.36 -2.74 -8.51
CA ILE A 49 7.42 -4.16 -8.13
C ILE A 49 6.63 -5.01 -9.11
N LEU A 50 5.44 -4.58 -9.49
CA LEU A 50 4.60 -5.27 -10.48
C LEU A 50 5.28 -5.31 -11.85
N MET A 51 5.85 -4.19 -12.30
CA MET A 51 6.58 -4.09 -13.57
C MET A 51 7.81 -4.99 -13.57
N LYS A 52 8.61 -4.94 -12.50
CA LYS A 52 9.78 -5.82 -12.38
C LYS A 52 9.38 -7.28 -12.46
N GLY A 53 8.37 -7.69 -11.69
CA GLY A 53 7.88 -9.06 -11.69
C GLY A 53 7.33 -9.50 -13.06
N LEU A 54 6.66 -8.59 -13.78
CA LEU A 54 6.20 -8.87 -15.15
C LEU A 54 7.37 -9.06 -16.12
N LEU A 55 8.37 -8.19 -16.06
CA LEU A 55 9.58 -8.31 -16.89
C LEU A 55 10.37 -9.58 -16.59
N ASP A 56 10.51 -9.94 -15.30
CA ASP A 56 11.16 -11.19 -14.88
C ASP A 56 10.43 -12.43 -15.47
N ASP A 57 9.11 -12.45 -15.43
CA ASP A 57 8.30 -13.54 -15.98
C ASP A 57 8.40 -13.61 -17.50
N VAL A 58 8.40 -12.45 -18.18
CA VAL A 58 8.58 -12.38 -19.66
C VAL A 58 9.98 -12.85 -20.05
N LEU A 59 11.02 -12.45 -19.32
CA LEU A 59 12.39 -12.91 -19.54
C LEU A 59 12.50 -14.44 -19.37
N LEU A 60 11.84 -14.98 -18.37
CA LEU A 60 11.79 -16.42 -18.12
C LEU A 60 11.08 -17.18 -19.25
N LEU A 61 9.97 -16.63 -19.77
CA LEU A 61 9.29 -17.17 -20.95
C LEU A 61 10.20 -17.15 -22.18
N ALA A 62 10.88 -16.04 -22.45
CA ALA A 62 11.79 -15.91 -23.56
C ALA A 62 12.98 -16.87 -23.49
N SER A 63 13.55 -17.06 -22.28
CA SER A 63 14.76 -17.86 -22.08
C SER A 63 14.52 -19.36 -22.01
N LYS A 64 13.46 -19.78 -21.29
CA LYS A 64 13.21 -21.21 -21.00
C LYS A 64 12.30 -21.88 -22.02
N HIS A 65 11.38 -21.14 -22.59
CA HIS A 65 10.37 -21.71 -23.47
C HIS A 65 10.60 -21.44 -24.95
N GLY A 66 11.77 -20.85 -25.29
CA GLY A 66 12.22 -20.69 -26.67
C GLY A 66 11.13 -20.06 -27.54
N MET A 67 10.64 -18.87 -27.14
CA MET A 67 9.75 -18.15 -28.03
C MET A 67 10.51 -17.92 -29.33
N GLU A 68 10.06 -18.54 -30.40
CA GLU A 68 10.70 -18.50 -31.73
C GLU A 68 10.97 -17.07 -32.22
N THR A 69 10.26 -16.10 -31.63
CA THR A 69 10.37 -14.67 -31.93
C THR A 69 11.32 -13.90 -31.01
N ALA A 70 11.77 -14.51 -29.90
CA ALA A 70 12.67 -13.84 -28.94
C ALA A 70 14.11 -13.97 -29.39
N THR A 71 14.67 -12.89 -29.89
CA THR A 71 16.11 -12.81 -30.26
C THR A 71 16.96 -12.49 -29.03
N ALA A 72 18.28 -12.76 -29.12
CA ALA A 72 19.25 -12.36 -28.09
C ALA A 72 19.13 -10.87 -27.75
N HIS A 73 18.84 -10.03 -28.73
CA HIS A 73 18.62 -8.59 -28.53
C HIS A 73 17.41 -8.29 -27.63
N HIS A 74 16.29 -9.01 -27.77
CA HIS A 74 15.14 -8.86 -26.91
C HIS A 74 15.44 -9.27 -25.46
N VAL A 75 16.21 -10.34 -25.26
CA VAL A 75 16.66 -10.80 -23.94
C VAL A 75 17.55 -9.76 -23.27
N ASP A 76 18.47 -9.15 -24.02
CA ASP A 76 19.35 -8.09 -23.54
C ASP A 76 18.54 -6.83 -23.14
N GLN A 77 17.56 -6.45 -23.96
CA GLN A 77 16.68 -5.32 -23.66
C GLN A 77 15.85 -5.57 -22.39
N LEU A 78 15.28 -6.77 -22.21
CA LEU A 78 14.54 -7.15 -21.02
C LEU A 78 15.44 -7.13 -19.78
N THR A 79 16.65 -7.67 -19.89
CA THR A 79 17.63 -7.68 -18.79
C THR A 79 17.99 -6.26 -18.36
N LYS A 80 18.22 -5.38 -19.32
CA LYS A 80 18.50 -3.96 -19.06
C LYS A 80 17.28 -3.28 -18.38
N ALA A 81 16.08 -3.49 -18.88
CA ALA A 81 14.87 -2.93 -18.29
C ALA A 81 14.66 -3.40 -16.84
N ILE A 82 14.96 -4.66 -16.52
CA ILE A 82 14.92 -5.19 -15.17
C ILE A 82 15.95 -4.51 -14.27
N GLN A 83 17.17 -4.28 -14.78
CA GLN A 83 18.19 -3.56 -14.03
C GLN A 83 17.78 -2.12 -13.77
N ASP A 84 17.28 -1.42 -14.78
CA ASP A 84 16.84 -0.04 -14.66
C ASP A 84 15.73 0.10 -13.61
N ILE A 85 14.70 -0.75 -13.68
CA ILE A 85 13.59 -0.70 -12.71
C ILE A 85 14.01 -1.11 -11.29
N SER A 86 15.04 -1.95 -11.16
CA SER A 86 15.57 -2.37 -9.85
C SER A 86 16.31 -1.24 -9.11
N THR A 87 16.75 -0.20 -9.85
CA THR A 87 17.39 1.00 -9.27
C THR A 87 16.40 2.11 -8.92
N VAL A 88 15.15 1.97 -9.32
CA VAL A 88 14.09 2.95 -9.00
C VAL A 88 13.79 2.92 -7.51
N GLU A 89 13.78 4.10 -6.88
CA GLU A 89 13.36 4.22 -5.49
C GLU A 89 11.90 3.80 -5.32
N PRO A 90 11.53 3.24 -4.14
CA PRO A 90 10.14 2.89 -3.87
C PRO A 90 9.21 4.08 -4.06
N SER A 91 8.19 3.92 -4.89
CA SER A 91 7.18 4.96 -5.15
C SER A 91 6.38 5.36 -3.91
N ILE A 92 6.26 4.43 -2.98
CA ILE A 92 5.66 4.64 -1.66
C ILE A 92 6.60 4.04 -0.62
N PRO A 93 7.05 4.81 0.40
CA PRO A 93 7.91 4.29 1.46
C PRO A 93 7.28 3.12 2.21
N ASP A 94 8.10 2.20 2.70
CA ASP A 94 7.63 1.06 3.48
C ASP A 94 6.90 1.46 4.77
N SER A 95 7.24 2.62 5.33
CA SER A 95 6.58 3.19 6.50
C SER A 95 5.08 3.47 6.29
N GLU A 96 4.68 3.74 5.05
CA GLU A 96 3.28 3.97 4.69
C GLU A 96 2.41 2.70 4.73
N PHE A 97 3.06 1.52 4.75
CA PHE A 97 2.39 0.22 4.84
C PHE A 97 2.42 -0.36 6.25
N GLN A 98 2.96 0.36 7.23
CA GLN A 98 2.95 -0.10 8.61
C GLN A 98 1.50 -0.15 9.09
N GLU A 99 1.10 -1.33 9.53
CA GLU A 99 -0.15 -1.47 10.27
C GLU A 99 0.00 -0.70 11.58
N THR A 100 -0.90 0.24 11.79
CA THR A 100 -1.00 0.91 13.08
C THR A 100 -1.44 -0.14 14.09
N THR A 101 -0.50 -0.63 14.88
CA THR A 101 -0.83 -1.54 15.98
C THR A 101 -1.48 -0.72 17.09
N PHE A 102 -2.78 -0.84 17.22
CA PHE A 102 -3.51 -0.22 18.31
C PHE A 102 -3.37 -1.10 19.55
N THR A 103 -2.65 -0.61 20.54
CA THR A 103 -2.58 -1.27 21.84
C THR A 103 -3.61 -0.62 22.75
N ASN A 104 -4.57 -1.42 23.17
CA ASN A 104 -5.64 -1.00 24.06
C ASN A 104 -5.44 -1.65 25.42
N ASN A 105 -5.07 -0.87 26.41
CA ASN A 105 -4.80 -1.34 27.76
C ASN A 105 -5.91 -0.86 28.71
N ASN A 106 -6.73 -1.78 29.17
CA ASN A 106 -7.69 -1.52 30.23
C ASN A 106 -7.29 -2.27 31.49
N PHE A 107 -6.93 -1.54 32.53
CA PHE A 107 -6.53 -2.08 33.82
C PHE A 107 -7.64 -2.00 34.87
N GLY A 108 -8.86 -1.66 34.49
CA GLY A 108 -10.01 -1.55 35.36
C GLY A 108 -11.18 -2.44 34.95
N ASP A 109 -12.14 -2.59 35.84
CA ASP A 109 -13.38 -3.39 35.61
C ASP A 109 -14.44 -2.61 34.78
N GLY A 110 -14.06 -1.46 34.22
CA GLY A 110 -14.99 -0.61 33.47
C GLY A 110 -15.19 -1.07 32.02
N PRO A 111 -16.31 -0.72 31.39
CA PRO A 111 -16.55 -0.98 29.99
C PRO A 111 -15.54 -0.21 29.11
N MET A 112 -15.04 -0.86 28.11
CA MET A 112 -14.05 -0.32 27.19
C MET A 112 -14.60 -0.21 25.77
N THR A 113 -14.49 0.97 25.21
CA THR A 113 -14.87 1.20 23.82
C THR A 113 -13.61 1.46 22.99
N ASN A 114 -13.40 0.65 21.98
CA ASN A 114 -12.28 0.77 21.06
C ASN A 114 -12.76 1.30 19.72
N ASN A 115 -12.30 2.49 19.35
CA ASN A 115 -12.59 3.10 18.06
C ASN A 115 -11.31 3.16 17.23
N ASN A 116 -11.20 2.30 16.23
CA ASN A 116 -10.11 2.31 15.29
C ASN A 116 -10.43 3.20 14.09
N VAL A 117 -9.72 4.30 13.94
CA VAL A 117 -9.84 5.22 12.82
C VAL A 117 -8.52 5.27 12.06
N LEU A 118 -8.59 5.07 10.75
CA LEU A 118 -7.44 5.27 9.87
C LEU A 118 -7.24 6.78 9.65
N GLY A 119 -6.11 7.30 10.06
CA GLY A 119 -5.76 8.71 9.90
C GLY A 119 -5.02 9.29 11.11
N ASN A 120 -5.09 10.59 11.29
CA ASN A 120 -4.50 11.28 12.44
C ASN A 120 -5.25 10.90 13.73
N GLN A 121 -4.77 9.87 14.39
CA GLN A 121 -5.40 9.39 15.61
C GLN A 121 -4.56 9.74 16.83
N LYS A 122 -5.21 10.31 17.82
CA LYS A 122 -4.62 10.50 19.15
C LYS A 122 -4.93 9.30 20.01
N PHE A 123 -3.91 8.71 20.59
CA PHE A 123 -4.06 7.62 21.53
C PHE A 123 -4.40 8.18 22.93
N GLN A 124 -5.36 7.57 23.55
CA GLN A 124 -5.76 7.92 24.92
C GLN A 124 -5.95 6.66 25.76
N ALA A 125 -5.30 6.61 26.91
CA ALA A 125 -5.43 5.53 27.87
C ALA A 125 -6.14 6.02 29.15
N ASN A 126 -7.11 5.27 29.60
CA ASN A 126 -7.81 5.54 30.88
C ASN A 126 -7.43 4.44 31.89
N TYR A 127 -6.83 4.84 32.98
CA TYR A 127 -6.36 3.95 34.06
C TYR A 127 -7.25 3.97 35.29
N GLY A 128 -8.49 4.32 35.15
CA GLY A 128 -9.38 4.40 36.30
C GLY A 128 -10.83 4.66 35.93
N THR A 129 -11.63 5.03 36.93
CA THR A 129 -13.06 5.36 36.80
C THR A 129 -13.31 6.80 36.35
N GLY A 130 -12.27 7.52 35.95
CA GLY A 130 -12.35 8.90 35.50
C GLY A 130 -13.02 9.07 34.12
N LYS A 131 -13.46 10.29 33.85
CA LYS A 131 -14.00 10.67 32.54
C LYS A 131 -12.85 10.82 31.54
N GLN A 132 -13.04 10.30 30.33
CA GLN A 132 -12.09 10.36 29.27
C GLN A 132 -12.62 11.20 28.10
N PHE A 133 -11.79 12.11 27.58
CA PHE A 133 -12.15 13.00 26.50
C PHE A 133 -11.03 13.01 25.44
N GLN A 134 -11.42 12.96 24.19
CA GLN A 134 -10.49 13.02 23.08
C GLN A 134 -11.02 13.96 21.99
N ALA A 135 -10.24 14.99 21.67
CA ALA A 135 -10.50 15.90 20.56
C ALA A 135 -9.20 16.58 20.11
N GLU A 136 -9.17 17.10 18.90
CA GLU A 136 -8.03 17.91 18.42
C GLU A 136 -7.92 19.22 19.20
N THR A 137 -9.05 19.82 19.52
CA THR A 137 -9.11 21.03 20.35
C THR A 137 -10.25 20.88 21.33
N GLN A 138 -9.95 20.89 22.62
CA GLN A 138 -10.94 20.77 23.66
C GLN A 138 -10.86 21.95 24.62
N THR A 139 -11.97 22.64 24.79
CA THR A 139 -12.10 23.70 25.80
C THR A 139 -12.95 23.18 26.92
N PHE A 140 -12.36 23.03 28.10
CA PHE A 140 -13.08 22.64 29.31
C PHE A 140 -13.50 23.89 30.06
N ASN A 141 -14.81 24.06 30.21
CA ASN A 141 -15.37 24.99 31.17
C ASN A 141 -15.62 24.21 32.47
N MET A 142 -14.63 24.19 33.32
CA MET A 142 -14.87 23.73 34.69
C MET A 142 -15.66 24.83 35.39
N GLY A 143 -16.96 24.64 35.48
CA GLY A 143 -17.78 25.45 36.37
C GLY A 143 -17.17 25.40 37.77
N LYS A 144 -16.89 26.56 38.34
CA LYS A 144 -16.57 26.64 39.76
C LYS A 144 -17.80 26.11 40.49
N ASP A 145 -17.67 24.99 41.13
CA ASP A 145 -18.59 24.60 42.21
C ASP A 145 -18.34 25.58 43.37
N ASP A 146 -19.24 26.48 43.51
CA ASP A 146 -19.33 27.33 44.71
C ASP A 146 -19.81 26.47 45.89
#